data_eeefe5db6ac6aa524f776e51b67e2ce1
#
_entry.id   eeefe5db6ac6aa524f776e51b67e2ce1
#
_cell.length_a   1.000
_cell.length_b   1.000
_cell.length_c   1.000
_cell.angle_alpha   90.00
_cell.angle_beta   90.00
_cell.angle_gamma   90.00
#
_symmetry.space_group_name_H-M   'P 1'
#
loop_
_entity.id
_entity.type
_entity.pdbx_description
1 polymer ?
#
loop_
_entity_poly.entity_id
_entity_poly.type
_entity_poly.pdbx_seq_one_letter_code
_entity_poly.pdbx_strand_id
1 'polypeptide(L)'
;MADQAAGLLSPWLRRERIKAAEPYIKGKVLDFGCGVGTLSEVCLPEFYLGIDIDEESLKIARQNHVDYRFEKQCPEGEQFDTIALIAVIEHIKNPELFLNQMKLLLKPKGRIVLTTPHPLVEKVHFCGAQFGLFSKHASEEHEQFFNYGRMRKYASLTGLKIYSYRRFLLGVNQLFVLGI
;
A
#
# COMPACT_ATOMS: atom_id res chain seq x y z
N MET A 1 4.01 23.53 8.17
CA MET A 1 5.39 23.00 8.35
C MET A 1 5.24 21.54 8.72
N ALA A 2 5.36 20.67 7.73
CA ALA A 2 5.22 19.23 7.91
C ALA A 2 6.35 18.69 8.78
N ASP A 3 5.99 17.84 9.67
CA ASP A 3 6.76 17.23 10.74
C ASP A 3 8.03 16.53 10.20
N GLN A 4 9.18 17.12 10.40
CA GLN A 4 10.48 16.60 9.93
C GLN A 4 10.87 15.26 10.59
N ALA A 5 10.29 14.90 11.73
CA ALA A 5 10.57 13.64 12.41
C ALA A 5 9.81 12.45 11.75
N ALA A 6 8.62 12.67 11.22
CA ALA A 6 7.93 11.68 10.37
C ALA A 6 8.69 11.46 9.05
N GLY A 7 9.42 12.46 8.56
CA GLY A 7 10.16 12.43 7.31
C GLY A 7 11.33 11.43 7.27
N LEU A 8 12.01 11.17 8.37
CA LEU A 8 13.22 10.31 8.36
C LEU A 8 12.94 8.81 8.40
N LEU A 9 11.87 8.38 9.08
CA LEU A 9 11.47 6.96 9.13
C LEU A 9 10.63 6.54 7.93
N SER A 10 9.98 7.47 7.24
CA SER A 10 9.07 7.20 6.13
C SER A 10 9.76 6.49 4.93
N PRO A 11 10.95 6.88 4.43
CA PRO A 11 11.61 6.18 3.33
C PRO A 11 12.07 4.77 3.72
N TRP A 12 12.59 4.58 4.91
CA TRP A 12 13.00 3.27 5.40
C TRP A 12 11.78 2.34 5.57
N LEU A 13 10.72 2.82 6.19
CA LEU A 13 9.49 2.05 6.39
C LEU A 13 8.86 1.65 5.05
N ARG A 14 8.87 2.55 4.06
CA ARG A 14 8.40 2.26 2.71
C ARG A 14 9.21 1.14 2.07
N ARG A 15 10.54 1.19 2.13
CA ARG A 15 11.41 0.13 1.62
C ARG A 15 11.16 -1.21 2.29
N GLU A 16 10.97 -1.25 3.60
CA GLU A 16 10.66 -2.49 4.31
C GLU A 16 9.29 -3.07 3.91
N ARG A 17 8.30 -2.21 3.65
CA ARG A 17 7.00 -2.62 3.11
C ARG A 17 7.14 -3.21 1.70
N ILE A 18 7.94 -2.57 0.84
CA ILE A 18 8.22 -3.06 -0.51
C ILE A 18 8.95 -4.40 -0.47
N LYS A 19 10.02 -4.54 0.31
CA LYS A 19 10.71 -5.83 0.52
C LYS A 19 9.76 -6.94 1.00
N ALA A 20 8.80 -6.58 1.84
CA ALA A 20 7.79 -7.53 2.29
C ALA A 20 6.86 -7.96 1.15
N ALA A 21 6.51 -7.07 0.23
CA ALA A 21 5.60 -7.29 -0.90
C ALA A 21 6.30 -7.95 -2.11
N GLU A 22 7.56 -7.65 -2.34
CA GLU A 22 8.35 -8.04 -3.53
C GLU A 22 8.21 -9.51 -3.95
N PRO A 23 8.27 -10.53 -3.05
CA PRO A 23 8.13 -11.93 -3.44
C PRO A 23 6.79 -12.27 -4.11
N TYR A 24 5.79 -11.40 -3.95
CA TYR A 24 4.45 -11.58 -4.48
C TYR A 24 4.15 -10.68 -5.70
N ILE A 25 5.04 -9.74 -6.03
CA ILE A 25 4.91 -8.87 -7.21
C ILE A 25 5.32 -9.67 -8.44
N LYS A 26 4.40 -9.84 -9.42
CA LYS A 26 4.62 -10.65 -10.63
C LYS A 26 3.82 -10.10 -11.80
N GLY A 27 4.37 -10.25 -13.01
CA GLY A 27 3.73 -9.89 -14.28
C GLY A 27 3.47 -8.39 -14.39
N LYS A 28 2.35 -8.01 -15.03
CA LYS A 28 1.94 -6.61 -15.18
C LYS A 28 1.42 -6.07 -13.85
N VAL A 29 2.03 -5.01 -13.35
CA VAL A 29 1.82 -4.45 -12.01
C VAL A 29 1.12 -3.11 -12.10
N LEU A 30 0.06 -2.94 -11.34
CA LEU A 30 -0.51 -1.64 -10.99
C LEU A 30 -0.07 -1.30 -9.56
N ASP A 31 0.70 -0.23 -9.40
CA ASP A 31 1.03 0.36 -8.11
C ASP A 31 0.05 1.49 -7.81
N PHE A 32 -0.98 1.19 -7.03
CA PHE A 32 -2.03 2.14 -6.69
C PHE A 32 -1.65 2.93 -5.44
N GLY A 33 -1.61 4.26 -5.52
CA GLY A 33 -1.04 5.13 -4.50
C GLY A 33 0.49 5.05 -4.52
N CYS A 34 1.10 5.14 -5.72
CA CYS A 34 2.53 4.90 -5.93
C CYS A 34 3.44 5.96 -5.28
N GLY A 35 2.89 7.13 -4.90
CA GLY A 35 3.67 8.24 -4.37
C GLY A 35 4.81 8.62 -5.33
N VAL A 36 6.04 8.63 -4.81
CA VAL A 36 7.25 8.94 -5.60
C VAL A 36 7.80 7.76 -6.41
N GLY A 37 7.03 6.68 -6.57
CA GLY A 37 7.35 5.58 -7.47
C GLY A 37 8.33 4.54 -6.97
N THR A 38 8.59 4.45 -5.66
CA THR A 38 9.64 3.57 -5.09
C THR A 38 9.44 2.08 -5.41
N LEU A 39 8.20 1.60 -5.61
CA LEU A 39 7.95 0.19 -5.96
C LEU A 39 8.46 -0.14 -7.37
N SER A 40 8.59 0.85 -8.27
CA SER A 40 9.10 0.63 -9.62
C SER A 40 10.51 -0.01 -9.61
N GLU A 41 11.32 0.26 -8.59
CA GLU A 41 12.69 -0.28 -8.45
C GLU A 41 12.76 -1.83 -8.43
N VAL A 42 11.65 -2.51 -8.12
CA VAL A 42 11.55 -3.98 -8.11
C VAL A 42 10.69 -4.54 -9.25
N CYS A 43 10.36 -3.71 -10.23
CA CYS A 43 9.54 -4.06 -11.39
C CYS A 43 10.31 -3.80 -12.71
N LEU A 44 9.91 -4.46 -13.79
CA LEU A 44 10.39 -4.10 -15.13
C LEU A 44 9.52 -2.95 -15.68
N PRO A 45 10.12 -1.93 -16.34
CA PRO A 45 9.40 -0.76 -16.81
C PRO A 45 8.18 -1.07 -17.68
N GLU A 46 8.31 -2.01 -18.63
CA GLU A 46 7.25 -2.43 -19.55
C GLU A 46 6.06 -3.10 -18.87
N PHE A 47 6.22 -3.57 -17.64
CA PHE A 47 5.17 -4.22 -16.85
C PHE A 47 4.67 -3.39 -15.66
N TYR A 48 5.07 -2.13 -15.56
CA TYR A 48 4.71 -1.30 -14.42
C TYR A 48 3.85 -0.10 -14.83
N LEU A 49 2.83 0.16 -14.03
CA LEU A 49 2.06 1.40 -14.02
C LEU A 49 1.89 1.87 -12.59
N GLY A 50 2.42 3.05 -12.26
CA GLY A 50 2.14 3.75 -11.01
C GLY A 50 1.00 4.75 -11.18
N ILE A 51 0.05 4.75 -10.25
CA ILE A 51 -0.99 5.80 -10.21
C ILE A 51 -1.06 6.45 -8.84
N ASP A 52 -1.24 7.77 -8.82
CA ASP A 52 -1.45 8.55 -7.60
C ASP A 52 -2.32 9.78 -7.88
N ILE A 53 -3.08 10.23 -6.89
CA ILE A 53 -3.86 11.47 -6.99
C ILE A 53 -3.00 12.72 -6.80
N ASP A 54 -1.86 12.59 -6.11
CA ASP A 54 -0.94 13.68 -5.81
C ASP A 54 0.02 13.94 -6.98
N GLU A 55 -0.23 15.01 -7.72
CA GLU A 55 0.57 15.37 -8.90
C GLU A 55 2.02 15.75 -8.55
N GLU A 56 2.28 16.28 -7.37
CA GLU A 56 3.65 16.60 -6.95
C GLU A 56 4.48 15.31 -6.74
N SER A 57 3.89 14.30 -6.11
CA SER A 57 4.50 12.97 -6.01
C SER A 57 4.74 12.34 -7.38
N LEU A 58 3.76 12.42 -8.29
CA LEU A 58 3.91 11.91 -9.66
C LEU A 58 5.02 12.62 -10.44
N LYS A 59 5.16 13.93 -10.26
CA LYS A 59 6.25 14.69 -10.88
C LYS A 59 7.62 14.20 -10.41
N ILE A 60 7.78 13.95 -9.12
CA ILE A 60 9.00 13.38 -8.54
C ILE A 60 9.23 11.96 -9.07
N ALA A 61 8.19 11.14 -9.14
CA ALA A 61 8.27 9.78 -9.66
C ALA A 61 8.76 9.76 -11.10
N ARG A 62 8.20 10.58 -11.99
CA ARG A 62 8.60 10.70 -13.40
C ARG A 62 10.04 11.21 -13.58
N GLN A 63 10.51 12.06 -12.66
CA GLN A 63 11.89 12.56 -12.68
C GLN A 63 12.90 11.49 -12.25
N ASN A 64 12.55 10.71 -11.23
CA ASN A 64 13.47 9.71 -10.64
C ASN A 64 13.45 8.38 -11.41
N HIS A 65 12.36 8.07 -12.13
CA HIS A 65 12.13 6.78 -12.78
C HIS A 65 11.66 7.01 -14.23
N VAL A 66 12.50 7.60 -15.07
CA VAL A 66 12.18 8.10 -16.42
C VAL A 66 11.64 7.04 -17.38
N ASP A 67 12.02 5.78 -17.21
CA ASP A 67 11.59 4.67 -18.06
C ASP A 67 10.25 4.06 -17.65
N TYR A 68 9.69 4.53 -16.52
CA TYR A 68 8.45 3.97 -15.95
C TYR A 68 7.25 4.86 -16.24
N ARG A 69 6.09 4.22 -16.30
CA ARG A 69 4.82 4.88 -16.57
C ARG A 69 4.13 5.30 -15.26
N PHE A 70 3.83 6.60 -15.14
CA PHE A 70 3.14 7.19 -14.01
C PHE A 70 1.98 8.05 -14.48
N GLU A 71 0.77 7.76 -13.98
CA GLU A 71 -0.46 8.42 -14.39
C GLU A 71 -1.31 8.81 -13.18
N LYS A 72 -2.25 9.73 -13.37
CA LYS A 72 -3.16 10.18 -12.34
C LYS A 72 -4.32 9.20 -12.13
N GLN A 73 -4.66 8.45 -13.17
CA GLN A 73 -5.79 7.51 -13.18
C GLN A 73 -5.40 6.24 -13.94
N CYS A 74 -6.02 5.14 -13.54
CA CYS A 74 -5.85 3.88 -14.27
C CYS A 74 -6.56 4.00 -15.64
N PRO A 75 -5.88 3.68 -16.75
CA PRO A 75 -6.47 3.66 -18.08
C PRO A 75 -7.60 2.65 -18.19
N GLU A 76 -8.62 2.97 -18.95
CA GLU A 76 -9.74 2.08 -19.21
C GLU A 76 -9.30 0.80 -19.94
N GLY A 77 -9.89 -0.33 -19.56
CA GLY A 77 -9.66 -1.61 -20.20
C GLY A 77 -8.34 -2.30 -19.85
N GLU A 78 -7.47 -1.68 -19.05
CA GLU A 78 -6.24 -2.34 -18.61
C GLU A 78 -6.50 -3.31 -17.46
N GLN A 79 -5.85 -4.49 -17.51
CA GLN A 79 -5.87 -5.49 -16.44
C GLN A 79 -4.46 -5.89 -16.05
N PHE A 80 -4.31 -6.30 -14.78
CA PHE A 80 -3.02 -6.51 -14.13
C PHE A 80 -2.91 -7.89 -13.51
N ASP A 81 -1.70 -8.44 -13.51
CA ASP A 81 -1.37 -9.68 -12.81
C ASP A 81 -1.20 -9.44 -11.31
N THR A 82 -0.72 -8.24 -10.95
CA THR A 82 -0.57 -7.78 -9.56
C THR A 82 -1.08 -6.37 -9.40
N ILE A 83 -1.89 -6.12 -8.37
CA ILE A 83 -2.21 -4.77 -7.89
C ILE A 83 -1.53 -4.62 -6.52
N ALA A 84 -0.61 -3.67 -6.41
CA ALA A 84 0.08 -3.34 -5.18
C ALA A 84 -0.62 -2.17 -4.48
N LEU A 85 -0.88 -2.32 -3.18
CA LEU A 85 -1.48 -1.32 -2.30
C LEU A 85 -0.56 -1.15 -1.08
N ILE A 86 0.52 -0.38 -1.25
CA ILE A 86 1.55 -0.23 -0.22
C ILE A 86 1.19 0.92 0.71
N ALA A 87 0.60 0.60 1.87
CA ALA A 87 0.08 1.58 2.83
C ALA A 87 -1.01 2.50 2.21
N VAL A 88 -2.00 1.91 1.57
CA VAL A 88 -3.11 2.61 0.90
C VAL A 88 -4.45 2.32 1.56
N ILE A 89 -4.72 1.05 1.88
CA ILE A 89 -6.06 0.59 2.29
C ILE A 89 -6.56 1.26 3.58
N GLU A 90 -5.65 1.68 4.48
CA GLU A 90 -5.95 2.38 5.71
C GLU A 90 -6.58 3.76 5.50
N HIS A 91 -6.33 4.38 4.34
CA HIS A 91 -6.87 5.71 3.96
C HIS A 91 -8.19 5.61 3.18
N ILE A 92 -8.65 4.41 2.88
CA ILE A 92 -9.85 4.19 2.07
C ILE A 92 -11.11 4.19 2.93
N LYS A 93 -12.01 5.16 2.71
CA LYS A 93 -13.27 5.29 3.45
C LYS A 93 -14.21 4.09 3.30
N ASN A 94 -14.29 3.52 2.10
CA ASN A 94 -15.10 2.35 1.79
C ASN A 94 -14.25 1.21 1.20
N PRO A 95 -13.60 0.39 2.05
CA PRO A 95 -12.71 -0.69 1.60
C PRO A 95 -13.41 -1.77 0.77
N GLU A 96 -14.70 -2.04 1.03
CA GLU A 96 -15.46 -3.04 0.25
C GLU A 96 -15.63 -2.59 -1.19
N LEU A 97 -16.13 -1.37 -1.41
CA LEU A 97 -16.29 -0.82 -2.75
C LEU A 97 -14.94 -0.74 -3.47
N PHE A 98 -13.91 -0.27 -2.77
CA PHE A 98 -12.56 -0.16 -3.33
C PHE A 98 -11.98 -1.52 -3.74
N LEU A 99 -12.07 -2.54 -2.91
CA LEU A 99 -11.58 -3.89 -3.25
C LEU A 99 -12.37 -4.50 -4.40
N ASN A 100 -13.67 -4.23 -4.53
CA ASN A 100 -14.46 -4.63 -5.70
C ASN A 100 -13.97 -3.94 -6.98
N GLN A 101 -13.62 -2.65 -6.92
CA GLN A 101 -13.03 -1.94 -8.06
C GLN A 101 -11.66 -2.53 -8.43
N MET A 102 -10.78 -2.77 -7.45
CA MET A 102 -9.48 -3.42 -7.70
C MET A 102 -9.64 -4.82 -8.31
N LYS A 103 -10.62 -5.58 -7.86
CA LYS A 103 -10.91 -6.91 -8.42
C LYS A 103 -11.25 -6.88 -9.92
N LEU A 104 -11.95 -5.84 -10.40
CA LEU A 104 -12.29 -5.67 -11.83
C LEU A 104 -11.03 -5.41 -12.69
N LEU A 105 -9.99 -4.85 -12.10
CA LEU A 105 -8.71 -4.58 -12.76
C LEU A 105 -7.76 -5.80 -12.74
N LEU A 106 -8.12 -6.90 -12.06
CA LEU A 106 -7.30 -8.10 -12.03
C LEU A 106 -7.55 -8.96 -13.27
N LYS A 107 -6.47 -9.46 -13.85
CA LYS A 107 -6.54 -10.60 -14.78
C LYS A 107 -7.01 -11.88 -14.06
N PRO A 108 -7.47 -12.92 -14.79
CA PRO A 108 -7.67 -14.25 -14.22
C PRO A 108 -6.40 -14.73 -13.49
N LYS A 109 -6.54 -15.19 -12.24
CA LYS A 109 -5.43 -15.59 -11.33
C LYS A 109 -4.54 -14.40 -10.86
N GLY A 110 -4.92 -13.17 -11.14
CA GLY A 110 -4.28 -11.97 -10.60
C GLY A 110 -4.43 -11.87 -9.08
N ARG A 111 -3.63 -11.02 -8.48
CA ARG A 111 -3.59 -10.84 -7.02
C ARG A 111 -3.52 -9.38 -6.61
N ILE A 112 -4.02 -9.09 -5.43
CA ILE A 112 -3.81 -7.83 -4.73
C ILE A 112 -2.78 -8.10 -3.65
N VAL A 113 -1.68 -7.37 -3.63
CA VAL A 113 -0.63 -7.41 -2.61
C VAL A 113 -0.71 -6.12 -1.83
N LEU A 114 -1.08 -6.20 -0.55
CA LEU A 114 -1.23 -5.00 0.25
C LEU A 114 -0.44 -5.07 1.55
N THR A 115 0.11 -3.93 1.94
CA THR A 115 0.70 -3.72 3.25
C THR A 115 -0.07 -2.63 3.99
N THR A 116 -0.20 -2.76 5.29
CA THR A 116 -0.89 -1.77 6.14
C THR A 116 -0.36 -1.85 7.57
N PRO A 117 -0.40 -0.76 8.35
CA PRO A 117 -0.09 -0.81 9.77
C PRO A 117 -1.00 -1.82 10.50
N HIS A 118 -0.44 -2.50 11.50
CA HIS A 118 -1.24 -3.33 12.40
C HIS A 118 -1.73 -2.49 13.58
N PRO A 119 -2.92 -2.72 14.14
CA PRO A 119 -3.43 -1.98 15.31
C PRO A 119 -2.49 -1.89 16.51
N LEU A 120 -1.49 -2.75 16.61
CA LEU A 120 -0.44 -2.65 17.63
C LEU A 120 0.42 -1.38 17.53
N VAL A 121 0.44 -0.72 16.37
CA VAL A 121 1.12 0.57 16.18
C VAL A 121 0.61 1.61 17.17
N GLU A 122 -0.71 1.69 17.41
CA GLU A 122 -1.29 2.62 18.39
C GLU A 122 -0.70 2.40 19.79
N LYS A 123 -0.55 1.14 20.20
CA LYS A 123 0.02 0.82 21.53
C LYS A 123 1.49 1.21 21.61
N VAL A 124 2.24 1.05 20.55
CA VAL A 124 3.66 1.45 20.46
C VAL A 124 3.80 2.98 20.46
N HIS A 125 2.96 3.69 19.71
CA HIS A 125 2.91 5.16 19.73
C HIS A 125 2.52 5.71 21.10
N PHE A 126 1.54 5.12 21.75
CA PHE A 126 1.12 5.52 23.10
C PHE A 126 2.25 5.34 24.13
N CYS A 127 2.95 4.22 24.12
CA CYS A 127 4.09 3.98 24.99
C CYS A 127 5.26 4.92 24.64
N GLY A 128 5.57 5.13 23.35
CA GLY A 128 6.65 6.00 22.91
C GLY A 128 6.39 7.49 23.20
N ALA A 129 5.14 7.93 23.13
CA ALA A 129 4.75 9.30 23.48
C ALA A 129 4.92 9.61 24.97
N GLN A 130 4.77 8.62 25.86
CA GLN A 130 5.06 8.78 27.30
C GLN A 130 6.55 8.97 27.57
N PHE A 131 7.43 8.49 26.67
CA PHE A 131 8.88 8.68 26.77
C PHE A 131 9.41 9.84 25.93
N GLY A 132 8.53 10.71 25.39
CA GLY A 132 8.92 11.91 24.64
C GLY A 132 9.53 11.65 23.25
N LEU A 133 9.39 10.44 22.71
CA LEU A 133 9.99 10.03 21.44
C LEU A 133 9.12 10.35 20.21
N PHE A 134 7.84 10.72 20.39
CA PHE A 134 6.91 11.03 19.30
C PHE A 134 6.04 12.25 19.64
N SER A 135 5.76 13.10 18.64
CA SER A 135 4.88 14.26 18.83
C SER A 135 3.40 13.82 18.91
N LYS A 136 2.61 14.52 19.76
CA LYS A 136 1.19 14.20 20.03
C LYS A 136 0.22 14.52 18.88
N HIS A 137 0.67 15.09 17.77
CA HIS A 137 -0.20 15.59 16.68
C HIS A 137 -0.43 14.62 15.51
N ALA A 138 0.08 13.39 15.59
CA ALA A 138 -0.10 12.39 14.52
C ALA A 138 -1.45 11.63 14.56
N SER A 139 -2.40 12.00 15.42
CA SER A 139 -3.59 11.19 15.71
C SER A 139 -4.91 11.71 15.08
N GLU A 140 -4.90 12.70 14.21
CA GLU A 140 -6.14 13.31 13.69
C GLU A 140 -6.57 12.86 12.29
N GLU A 141 -5.77 12.10 11.56
CA GLU A 141 -6.26 11.39 10.38
C GLU A 141 -6.86 10.06 10.83
N HIS A 142 -8.17 9.87 10.65
CA HIS A 142 -8.90 8.65 10.97
C HIS A 142 -8.39 7.47 10.13
N GLU A 143 -7.21 6.97 10.45
CA GLU A 143 -6.67 5.76 9.86
C GLU A 143 -7.52 4.57 10.30
N GLN A 144 -8.10 3.89 9.32
CA GLN A 144 -8.80 2.66 9.57
C GLN A 144 -7.80 1.54 9.79
N PHE A 145 -7.56 1.18 11.05
CA PHE A 145 -6.69 0.04 11.33
C PHE A 145 -7.34 -1.28 10.88
N PHE A 146 -6.57 -2.03 10.13
CA PHE A 146 -6.92 -3.36 9.70
C PHE A 146 -6.25 -4.41 10.61
N ASN A 147 -6.98 -5.46 10.94
CA ASN A 147 -6.44 -6.70 11.46
C ASN A 147 -6.86 -7.85 10.54
N TYR A 148 -6.37 -9.06 10.80
CA TYR A 148 -6.71 -10.23 9.99
C TYR A 148 -8.22 -10.48 9.89
N GLY A 149 -8.95 -10.36 11.02
CA GLY A 149 -10.41 -10.57 11.05
C GLY A 149 -11.17 -9.56 10.19
N ARG A 150 -10.79 -8.29 10.26
CA ARG A 150 -11.40 -7.23 9.45
C ARG A 150 -11.09 -7.41 7.96
N MET A 151 -9.85 -7.73 7.60
CA MET A 151 -9.48 -8.00 6.21
C MET A 151 -10.19 -9.24 5.68
N ARG A 152 -10.31 -10.30 6.47
CA ARG A 152 -11.06 -11.51 6.11
C ARG A 152 -12.54 -11.20 5.83
N LYS A 153 -13.16 -10.33 6.62
CA LYS A 153 -14.55 -9.89 6.39
C LYS A 153 -14.67 -9.20 5.02
N TYR A 154 -13.82 -8.23 4.71
CA TYR A 154 -13.87 -7.53 3.42
C TYR A 154 -13.53 -8.45 2.24
N ALA A 155 -12.55 -9.32 2.38
CA ALA A 155 -12.25 -10.32 1.37
C ALA A 155 -13.46 -11.21 1.07
N SER A 156 -14.14 -11.69 2.11
CA SER A 156 -15.37 -12.50 1.95
C SER A 156 -16.49 -11.74 1.25
N LEU A 157 -16.75 -10.48 1.64
CA LEU A 157 -17.80 -9.65 1.03
C LEU A 157 -17.55 -9.36 -0.45
N THR A 158 -16.29 -9.29 -0.87
CA THR A 158 -15.89 -9.02 -2.26
C THR A 158 -15.62 -10.29 -3.07
N GLY A 159 -15.77 -11.48 -2.46
CA GLY A 159 -15.46 -12.77 -3.10
C GLY A 159 -13.97 -12.97 -3.35
N LEU A 160 -13.10 -12.23 -2.65
CA LEU A 160 -11.66 -12.45 -2.63
C LEU A 160 -11.29 -13.46 -1.54
N LYS A 161 -10.16 -14.16 -1.75
CA LYS A 161 -9.58 -15.09 -0.77
C LYS A 161 -8.23 -14.57 -0.29
N ILE A 162 -7.91 -14.78 0.98
CA ILE A 162 -6.58 -14.48 1.53
C ILE A 162 -5.70 -15.71 1.28
N TYR A 163 -4.71 -15.57 0.39
CA TYR A 163 -3.74 -16.63 0.07
C TYR A 163 -2.51 -16.58 0.97
N SER A 164 -2.14 -15.39 1.45
CA SER A 164 -1.02 -15.22 2.38
C SER A 164 -1.29 -14.08 3.34
N TYR A 165 -0.85 -14.27 4.57
CA TYR A 165 -0.84 -13.25 5.61
C TYR A 165 0.44 -13.39 6.43
N ARG A 166 1.12 -12.28 6.65
CA ARG A 166 2.24 -12.23 7.60
C ARG A 166 2.36 -10.87 8.27
N ARG A 167 2.96 -10.87 9.42
CA ARG A 167 3.36 -9.65 10.14
C ARG A 167 4.88 -9.48 10.02
N PHE A 168 5.35 -8.25 9.95
CA PHE A 168 6.76 -7.88 9.87
C PHE A 168 7.04 -6.62 10.68
N LEU A 169 8.31 -6.19 10.78
CA LEU A 169 8.73 -5.08 11.63
C LEU A 169 8.22 -5.24 13.07
N LEU A 170 8.65 -6.31 13.73
CA LEU A 170 8.22 -6.66 15.10
C LEU A 170 6.70 -6.75 15.26
N GLY A 171 5.99 -6.98 14.16
CA GLY A 171 4.54 -7.16 14.14
C GLY A 171 3.71 -5.89 14.05
N VAL A 172 4.32 -4.71 13.88
CA VAL A 172 3.62 -3.43 13.73
C VAL A 172 3.17 -3.15 12.30
N ASN A 173 3.64 -3.91 11.32
CA ASN A 173 3.15 -3.91 9.95
C ASN A 173 2.69 -5.32 9.55
N GLN A 174 1.81 -5.38 8.57
CA GLN A 174 1.25 -6.62 8.07
C GLN A 174 1.12 -6.58 6.56
N LEU A 175 1.18 -7.76 5.97
CA LEU A 175 1.03 -8.00 4.54
C LEU A 175 -0.08 -9.01 4.32
N PHE A 176 -0.91 -8.73 3.33
CA PHE A 176 -1.93 -9.65 2.82
C PHE A 176 -1.74 -9.85 1.31
N VAL A 177 -1.97 -11.06 0.85
CA VAL A 177 -2.09 -11.40 -0.57
C VAL A 177 -3.49 -11.92 -0.79
N LEU A 178 -4.27 -11.17 -1.57
CA LEU A 178 -5.64 -11.52 -1.92
C LEU A 178 -5.72 -11.95 -3.39
N GLY A 179 -6.69 -12.77 -3.73
CA GLY A 179 -6.99 -13.13 -5.13
C GLY A 179 -8.40 -13.72 -5.25
N ILE A 180 -8.80 -13.98 -6.47
CA ILE A 180 -10.13 -14.53 -6.82
C ILE A 180 -10.17 -16.03 -6.53
#